data_d4760de64c76b2e5a25e4934adcf7a0e
#
_entry.id   d4760de64c76b2e5a25e4934adcf7a0e
#
_cell.length_a   1.000
_cell.length_b   1.000
_cell.length_c   1.000
_cell.angle_alpha   90.00
_cell.angle_beta   90.00
_cell.angle_gamma   90.00
#
_symmetry.space_group_name_H-M   'P 1'
#
loop_
_entity.id
_entity.type
_entity.pdbx_description
1 polymer ?
#
loop_
_entity_poly.entity_id
_entity_poly.type
_entity_poly.pdbx_seq_one_letter_code
_entity_poly.pdbx_strand_id
1 'polypeptide(L)'
;MSRYNYQIGEIVNNSLKIIKQIRIPNGKKYTQKGYEVRSVLYPEAPTYTLSETSLKKGTGDAYKSNKKIFEGNSLYSLEWIRPYLTNIEESKNIAPKSSQKVLFKCPDCNYSKSLRVDSMINQGFACPNCSKGTSYPELFMMAYLKVKGIKYEYQKIFKDLPNRRFDFYLPESNIVIETHGKQHYEKSIGYKGDVTNA
;
A
#
# COMPACT_ATOMS: atom_id res chain seq x y z
N MET A 1 -33.42 -13.52 -32.65
CA MET A 1 -32.20 -13.32 -31.79
C MET A 1 -32.60 -12.51 -30.59
N SER A 2 -32.28 -12.91 -29.35
CA SER A 2 -32.65 -12.11 -28.17
C SER A 2 -31.77 -10.88 -28.06
N ARG A 3 -32.39 -9.70 -27.83
CA ARG A 3 -31.74 -8.38 -27.77
C ARG A 3 -30.75 -8.30 -26.61
N TYR A 4 -29.60 -7.64 -26.79
CA TYR A 4 -28.65 -7.29 -25.72
C TYR A 4 -29.27 -6.23 -24.80
N ASN A 5 -28.98 -6.29 -23.49
CA ASN A 5 -29.55 -5.35 -22.52
C ASN A 5 -28.81 -4.02 -22.44
N TYR A 6 -27.52 -4.02 -22.77
CA TYR A 6 -26.68 -2.83 -22.72
C TYR A 6 -26.21 -2.43 -24.11
N GLN A 7 -26.11 -1.12 -24.38
CA GLN A 7 -25.72 -0.58 -25.67
C GLN A 7 -24.20 -0.30 -25.72
N ILE A 8 -23.64 -0.28 -26.92
CA ILE A 8 -22.25 0.15 -27.11
C ILE A 8 -22.11 1.63 -26.72
N GLY A 9 -21.09 1.98 -25.96
CA GLY A 9 -20.85 3.31 -25.40
C GLY A 9 -21.50 3.56 -24.04
N GLU A 10 -22.45 2.72 -23.62
CA GLU A 10 -23.11 2.85 -22.33
C GLU A 10 -22.14 2.62 -21.17
N ILE A 11 -22.28 3.38 -20.08
CA ILE A 11 -21.55 3.19 -18.83
C ILE A 11 -22.45 2.41 -17.87
N VAL A 12 -21.97 1.24 -17.45
CA VAL A 12 -22.68 0.34 -16.55
C VAL A 12 -21.96 0.25 -15.19
N ASN A 13 -22.75 0.05 -14.14
CA ASN A 13 -22.25 -0.07 -12.76
C ASN A 13 -21.31 1.08 -12.37
N ASN A 14 -21.52 2.29 -12.91
CA ASN A 14 -20.75 3.52 -12.70
C ASN A 14 -19.22 3.38 -12.87
N SER A 15 -18.77 2.37 -13.60
CA SER A 15 -17.34 2.05 -13.66
C SER A 15 -16.87 1.41 -14.97
N LEU A 16 -17.77 0.93 -15.82
CA LEU A 16 -17.43 0.17 -17.01
C LEU A 16 -18.14 0.74 -18.24
N LYS A 17 -17.38 1.05 -19.28
CA LYS A 17 -17.91 1.43 -20.60
C LYS A 17 -18.01 0.20 -21.49
N ILE A 18 -19.18 -0.02 -22.10
CA ILE A 18 -19.40 -1.08 -23.07
C ILE A 18 -18.69 -0.71 -24.39
N ILE A 19 -17.78 -1.55 -24.83
CA ILE A 19 -17.03 -1.36 -26.07
C ILE A 19 -17.62 -2.19 -27.20
N LYS A 20 -18.01 -3.43 -26.91
CA LYS A 20 -18.54 -4.37 -27.91
C LYS A 20 -19.50 -5.37 -27.29
N GLN A 21 -20.53 -5.72 -28.05
CA GLN A 21 -21.43 -6.85 -27.76
C GLN A 21 -20.85 -8.12 -28.39
N ILE A 22 -20.70 -9.18 -27.61
CA ILE A 22 -20.05 -10.43 -28.05
C ILE A 22 -20.79 -11.66 -27.55
N ARG A 23 -20.47 -12.80 -28.08
CA ARG A 23 -20.84 -14.10 -27.53
C ARG A 23 -19.63 -14.70 -26.84
N ILE A 24 -19.81 -15.13 -25.59
CA ILE A 24 -18.76 -15.76 -24.81
C ILE A 24 -19.14 -17.21 -24.47
N PRO A 25 -18.17 -18.10 -24.28
CA PRO A 25 -18.44 -19.50 -23.92
C PRO A 25 -19.22 -19.57 -22.59
N ASN A 26 -20.13 -20.53 -22.52
CA ASN A 26 -20.85 -20.90 -21.29
C ASN A 26 -20.83 -22.44 -21.21
N GLY A 27 -19.79 -22.96 -20.59
CA GLY A 27 -19.47 -24.38 -20.63
C GLY A 27 -18.92 -24.82 -21.99
N LYS A 28 -18.89 -26.14 -22.24
CA LYS A 28 -18.28 -26.72 -23.45
C LYS A 28 -19.13 -26.60 -24.72
N LYS A 29 -20.45 -26.46 -24.60
CA LYS A 29 -21.39 -26.57 -25.75
C LYS A 29 -22.18 -25.30 -26.05
N TYR A 30 -22.27 -24.37 -25.14
CA TYR A 30 -23.16 -23.22 -25.26
C TYR A 30 -22.39 -21.89 -25.24
N THR A 31 -23.03 -20.85 -25.76
CA THR A 31 -22.56 -19.47 -25.66
C THR A 31 -23.62 -18.60 -24.97
N GLN A 32 -23.21 -17.59 -24.26
CA GLN A 32 -24.07 -16.59 -23.64
C GLN A 32 -23.71 -15.20 -24.14
N LYS A 33 -24.63 -14.25 -23.91
CA LYS A 33 -24.34 -12.84 -24.18
C LYS A 33 -23.25 -12.34 -23.26
N GLY A 34 -22.31 -11.62 -23.83
CA GLY A 34 -21.19 -10.98 -23.14
C GLY A 34 -20.87 -9.65 -23.76
N TYR A 35 -19.99 -8.95 -23.10
CA TYR A 35 -19.55 -7.62 -23.49
C TYR A 35 -18.04 -7.51 -23.31
N GLU A 36 -17.39 -6.87 -24.27
CA GLU A 36 -16.07 -6.30 -24.06
C GLU A 36 -16.24 -4.97 -23.38
N VAL A 37 -15.59 -4.79 -22.24
CA VAL A 37 -15.73 -3.61 -21.39
C VAL A 37 -14.38 -2.94 -21.16
N ARG A 38 -14.40 -1.62 -20.91
CA ARG A 38 -13.25 -0.82 -20.56
C ARG A 38 -13.49 -0.13 -19.20
N SER A 39 -12.48 -0.06 -18.38
CA SER A 39 -12.52 0.72 -17.15
C SER A 39 -12.74 2.21 -17.46
N VAL A 40 -13.63 2.85 -16.72
CA VAL A 40 -13.79 4.32 -16.77
C VAL A 40 -12.67 4.99 -15.96
N LEU A 41 -12.24 4.35 -14.86
CA LEU A 41 -11.17 4.87 -14.01
C LEU A 41 -9.78 4.76 -14.65
N TYR A 42 -9.57 3.67 -15.42
CA TYR A 42 -8.31 3.38 -16.12
C TYR A 42 -8.57 3.16 -17.61
N PRO A 43 -8.80 4.23 -18.38
CA PRO A 43 -9.13 4.13 -19.80
C PRO A 43 -8.01 3.56 -20.67
N GLU A 44 -6.76 3.64 -20.19
CA GLU A 44 -5.56 3.06 -20.81
C GLU A 44 -5.39 1.56 -20.56
N ALA A 45 -6.10 1.01 -19.56
CA ALA A 45 -6.02 -0.40 -19.24
C ALA A 45 -6.61 -1.26 -20.37
N PRO A 46 -6.10 -2.49 -20.57
CA PRO A 46 -6.66 -3.43 -21.53
C PRO A 46 -8.15 -3.69 -21.29
N THR A 47 -8.92 -3.82 -22.38
CA THR A 47 -10.31 -4.26 -22.30
C THR A 47 -10.40 -5.70 -21.81
N TYR A 48 -11.56 -6.06 -21.26
CA TYR A 48 -11.82 -7.44 -20.84
C TYR A 48 -13.29 -7.82 -21.01
N THR A 49 -13.58 -9.09 -20.91
CA THR A 49 -14.93 -9.59 -21.18
C THR A 49 -15.69 -9.90 -19.90
N LEU A 50 -16.98 -9.52 -19.87
CA LEU A 50 -17.94 -9.88 -18.83
C LEU A 50 -19.22 -10.47 -19.45
N SER A 51 -19.84 -11.41 -18.75
CA SER A 51 -21.15 -11.89 -19.13
C SER A 51 -22.24 -10.86 -18.79
N GLU A 52 -23.32 -10.90 -19.55
CA GLU A 52 -24.51 -10.08 -19.25
C GLU A 52 -25.04 -10.35 -17.83
N THR A 53 -25.00 -11.60 -17.39
CA THR A 53 -25.39 -12.01 -16.05
C THR A 53 -24.50 -11.38 -14.98
N SER A 54 -23.18 -11.30 -15.21
CA SER A 54 -22.26 -10.65 -14.28
C SER A 54 -22.53 -9.16 -14.15
N LEU A 55 -22.77 -8.47 -15.27
CA LEU A 55 -23.11 -7.05 -15.28
C LEU A 55 -24.44 -6.78 -14.54
N LYS A 56 -25.47 -7.58 -14.75
CA LYS A 56 -26.74 -7.50 -14.04
C LYS A 56 -26.61 -7.72 -12.52
N LYS A 57 -25.66 -8.54 -12.09
CA LYS A 57 -25.34 -8.74 -10.67
C LYS A 57 -24.51 -7.60 -10.06
N GLY A 58 -24.27 -6.52 -10.79
CA GLY A 58 -23.53 -5.37 -10.30
C GLY A 58 -22.00 -5.55 -10.30
N THR A 59 -21.45 -6.49 -11.11
CA THR A 59 -20.00 -6.65 -11.23
C THR A 59 -19.38 -5.33 -11.68
N GLY A 60 -18.53 -4.76 -10.85
CA GLY A 60 -17.80 -3.53 -11.10
C GLY A 60 -16.47 -3.75 -11.79
N ASP A 61 -15.67 -2.70 -11.80
CA ASP A 61 -14.37 -2.65 -12.47
C ASP A 61 -13.34 -3.57 -11.79
N ALA A 62 -12.79 -4.50 -12.58
CA ALA A 62 -11.81 -5.48 -12.12
C ALA A 62 -10.45 -4.83 -11.80
N TYR A 63 -10.09 -3.73 -12.47
CA TYR A 63 -8.86 -2.98 -12.18
C TYR A 63 -8.98 -2.18 -10.89
N LYS A 64 -10.11 -1.50 -10.67
CA LYS A 64 -10.40 -0.81 -9.40
C LYS A 64 -10.37 -1.74 -8.19
N SER A 65 -10.84 -2.97 -8.35
CA SER A 65 -10.84 -4.00 -7.29
C SER A 65 -9.56 -4.81 -7.19
N ASN A 66 -8.53 -4.51 -7.98
CA ASN A 66 -7.27 -5.25 -8.11
C ASN A 66 -7.43 -6.75 -8.49
N LYS A 67 -8.56 -7.13 -9.10
CA LYS A 67 -8.74 -8.47 -9.69
C LYS A 67 -8.02 -8.62 -11.02
N LYS A 68 -7.77 -7.50 -11.70
CA LYS A 68 -6.89 -7.41 -12.87
C LYS A 68 -5.83 -6.36 -12.61
N ILE A 69 -4.61 -6.65 -13.05
CA ILE A 69 -3.45 -5.78 -12.87
C ILE A 69 -2.92 -5.39 -14.26
N PHE A 70 -2.49 -4.17 -14.38
CA PHE A 70 -1.68 -3.62 -15.46
C PHE A 70 -0.74 -2.59 -14.85
N GLU A 71 0.19 -2.05 -15.62
CA GLU A 71 1.23 -1.15 -15.07
C GLU A 71 0.65 0.02 -14.26
N GLY A 72 -0.46 0.64 -14.73
CA GLY A 72 -1.06 1.82 -14.09
C GLY A 72 -1.77 1.58 -12.76
N ASN A 73 -2.10 0.33 -12.39
CA ASN A 73 -2.67 -0.02 -11.07
C ASN A 73 -1.81 -1.03 -10.29
N SER A 74 -0.57 -1.22 -10.72
CA SER A 74 0.37 -2.16 -10.13
C SER A 74 1.20 -1.54 -8.98
N LEU A 75 2.01 -2.36 -8.33
CA LEU A 75 2.99 -1.91 -7.35
C LEU A 75 3.97 -0.88 -7.95
N TYR A 76 4.36 -1.08 -9.22
CA TYR A 76 5.24 -0.15 -9.95
C TYR A 76 4.61 1.23 -10.18
N SER A 77 3.27 1.36 -10.22
CA SER A 77 2.59 2.65 -10.39
C SER A 77 2.82 3.62 -9.22
N LEU A 78 3.24 3.12 -8.06
CA LEU A 78 3.56 3.91 -6.88
C LEU A 78 4.99 4.46 -6.98
N GLU A 79 5.15 5.75 -7.33
CA GLU A 79 6.46 6.37 -7.55
C GLU A 79 7.42 6.23 -6.37
N TRP A 80 6.92 6.43 -5.16
CA TRP A 80 7.71 6.38 -3.93
C TRP A 80 8.30 4.99 -3.61
N ILE A 81 7.71 3.91 -4.16
CA ILE A 81 8.17 2.54 -3.90
C ILE A 81 9.24 2.09 -4.91
N ARG A 82 9.32 2.73 -6.08
CA ARG A 82 10.25 2.34 -7.16
C ARG A 82 11.69 2.21 -6.72
N PRO A 83 12.27 3.11 -5.89
CA PRO A 83 13.64 2.97 -5.42
C PRO A 83 13.90 1.71 -4.61
N TYR A 84 12.86 1.14 -4.01
CA TYR A 84 12.95 -0.07 -3.18
C TYR A 84 12.78 -1.37 -3.97
N LEU A 85 12.35 -1.32 -5.23
CA LEU A 85 12.10 -2.51 -6.04
C LEU A 85 13.41 -3.15 -6.50
N THR A 86 13.50 -4.48 -6.37
CA THR A 86 14.61 -5.27 -6.92
C THR A 86 14.29 -5.80 -8.31
N ASN A 87 13.01 -6.04 -8.61
CA ASN A 87 12.53 -6.52 -9.90
C ASN A 87 11.37 -5.65 -10.39
N ILE A 88 11.67 -4.77 -11.36
CA ILE A 88 10.70 -3.83 -11.93
C ILE A 88 9.63 -4.57 -12.72
N GLU A 89 10.00 -5.52 -13.57
CA GLU A 89 9.04 -6.22 -14.44
C GLU A 89 8.05 -7.06 -13.64
N GLU A 90 8.50 -7.73 -12.59
CA GLU A 90 7.62 -8.44 -11.67
C GLU A 90 6.65 -7.48 -10.98
N SER A 91 7.12 -6.32 -10.55
CA SER A 91 6.32 -5.33 -9.82
C SER A 91 5.15 -4.73 -10.63
N LYS A 92 5.24 -4.75 -11.96
CA LYS A 92 4.16 -4.33 -12.88
C LYS A 92 2.95 -5.27 -12.86
N ASN A 93 3.11 -6.49 -12.35
CA ASN A 93 2.07 -7.52 -12.28
C ASN A 93 1.56 -7.78 -10.86
N ILE A 94 1.99 -7.00 -9.89
CA ILE A 94 1.63 -7.17 -8.47
C ILE A 94 0.69 -6.05 -8.03
N ALA A 95 -0.42 -6.44 -7.39
CA ALA A 95 -1.36 -5.47 -6.82
C ALA A 95 -0.76 -4.78 -5.57
N PRO A 96 -0.97 -3.47 -5.39
CA PRO A 96 -0.51 -2.74 -4.20
C PRO A 96 -1.04 -3.29 -2.87
N LYS A 97 -2.21 -3.94 -2.87
CA LYS A 97 -2.81 -4.57 -1.68
C LYS A 97 -2.54 -6.08 -1.57
N SER A 98 -1.53 -6.58 -2.29
CA SER A 98 -1.18 -8.00 -2.29
C SER A 98 -0.55 -8.41 -0.95
N SER A 99 -0.89 -9.60 -0.47
CA SER A 99 -0.20 -10.25 0.64
C SER A 99 1.06 -11.01 0.20
N GLN A 100 1.35 -11.02 -1.11
CA GLN A 100 2.56 -11.64 -1.67
C GLN A 100 3.80 -11.04 -1.06
N LYS A 101 4.81 -11.88 -0.80
CA LYS A 101 6.14 -11.43 -0.39
C LYS A 101 6.97 -11.08 -1.61
N VAL A 102 7.60 -9.92 -1.59
CA VAL A 102 8.50 -9.41 -2.61
C VAL A 102 9.82 -9.02 -1.95
N LEU A 103 10.91 -9.20 -2.66
CA LEU A 103 12.21 -8.74 -2.23
C LEU A 103 12.32 -7.24 -2.50
N PHE A 104 12.47 -6.46 -1.43
CA PHE A 104 12.74 -5.03 -1.49
C PHE A 104 14.17 -4.74 -1.07
N LYS A 105 14.73 -3.65 -1.56
CA LYS A 105 16.07 -3.17 -1.19
C LYS A 105 16.01 -1.76 -0.61
N CYS A 106 16.93 -1.45 0.27
CA CYS A 106 17.16 -0.10 0.76
C CYS A 106 17.83 0.74 -0.33
N PRO A 107 17.33 1.91 -0.72
CA PRO A 107 17.98 2.75 -1.71
C PRO A 107 19.33 3.31 -1.24
N ASP A 108 19.54 3.44 0.10
CA ASP A 108 20.76 4.06 0.65
C ASP A 108 21.92 3.08 0.83
N CYS A 109 21.63 1.84 1.27
CA CYS A 109 22.69 0.86 1.59
C CYS A 109 22.58 -0.48 0.86
N ASN A 110 21.59 -0.64 -0.03
CA ASN A 110 21.30 -1.86 -0.80
C ASN A 110 20.95 -3.11 0.05
N TYR A 111 20.78 -2.96 1.37
CA TYR A 111 20.26 -4.06 2.19
C TYR A 111 18.92 -4.53 1.68
N SER A 112 18.77 -5.82 1.46
CA SER A 112 17.55 -6.40 0.88
C SER A 112 16.85 -7.32 1.88
N LYS A 113 15.52 -7.26 1.94
CA LYS A 113 14.69 -8.17 2.71
C LYS A 113 13.35 -8.44 2.02
N SER A 114 12.81 -9.64 2.26
CA SER A 114 11.50 -10.01 1.76
C SER A 114 10.40 -9.49 2.69
N LEU A 115 9.48 -8.70 2.15
CA LEU A 115 8.33 -8.16 2.87
C LEU A 115 7.04 -8.44 2.10
N ARG A 116 5.93 -8.53 2.80
CA ARG A 116 4.62 -8.48 2.17
C ARG A 116 4.41 -7.09 1.56
N VAL A 117 3.81 -7.06 0.38
CA VAL A 117 3.55 -5.80 -0.34
C VAL A 117 2.65 -4.87 0.47
N ASP A 118 1.56 -5.39 1.05
CA ASP A 118 0.67 -4.61 1.91
C ASP A 118 1.37 -4.05 3.16
N SER A 119 2.31 -4.81 3.76
CA SER A 119 3.12 -4.33 4.88
C SER A 119 4.08 -3.23 4.45
N MET A 120 4.74 -3.39 3.30
CA MET A 120 5.61 -2.35 2.74
C MET A 120 4.85 -1.03 2.50
N ILE A 121 3.60 -1.10 2.01
CA ILE A 121 2.79 0.07 1.74
C ILE A 121 2.30 0.74 3.03
N ASN A 122 1.89 -0.04 4.03
CA ASN A 122 1.32 0.50 5.26
C ASN A 122 2.38 0.96 6.29
N GLN A 123 3.55 0.32 6.31
CA GLN A 123 4.57 0.50 7.33
C GLN A 123 5.89 1.04 6.79
N GLY A 124 6.09 1.00 5.44
CA GLY A 124 7.35 1.37 4.79
C GLY A 124 8.45 0.33 4.94
N PHE A 125 9.64 0.71 4.49
CA PHE A 125 10.84 -0.11 4.55
C PHE A 125 11.74 0.32 5.72
N ALA A 126 11.59 -0.30 6.88
CA ALA A 126 12.53 -0.11 7.98
C ALA A 126 13.84 -0.88 7.67
N CYS A 127 14.89 -0.16 7.34
CA CYS A 127 16.20 -0.74 7.06
C CYS A 127 17.01 -0.94 8.35
N PRO A 128 17.37 -2.17 8.76
CA PRO A 128 18.14 -2.39 9.98
C PRO A 128 19.55 -1.81 9.92
N ASN A 129 20.15 -1.76 8.71
CA ASN A 129 21.50 -1.20 8.55
C ASN A 129 21.52 0.34 8.67
N CYS A 130 20.52 1.03 8.08
CA CYS A 130 20.46 2.49 8.12
C CYS A 130 19.89 3.01 9.44
N SER A 131 18.88 2.32 10.00
CA SER A 131 18.23 2.74 11.26
C SER A 131 19.11 2.50 12.48
N LYS A 132 20.10 1.60 12.39
CA LYS A 132 20.95 1.22 13.54
C LYS A 132 20.14 0.91 14.80
N GLY A 133 18.95 0.38 14.64
CA GLY A 133 18.02 0.11 15.75
C GLY A 133 17.15 1.30 16.18
N THR A 134 17.23 2.44 15.46
CA THR A 134 16.37 3.61 15.68
C THR A 134 14.99 3.39 15.05
N SER A 135 13.95 3.64 15.79
CA SER A 135 12.57 3.49 15.31
C SER A 135 12.19 4.59 14.31
N TYR A 136 11.12 4.35 13.50
CA TYR A 136 10.63 5.37 12.56
C TYR A 136 10.20 6.68 13.24
N PRO A 137 9.47 6.67 14.38
CA PRO A 137 9.14 7.90 15.09
C PRO A 137 10.37 8.67 15.55
N GLU A 138 11.43 7.98 16.01
CA GLU A 138 12.69 8.62 16.40
C GLU A 138 13.39 9.25 15.19
N LEU A 139 13.47 8.54 14.06
CA LEU A 139 14.05 9.09 12.81
C LEU A 139 13.31 10.33 12.33
N PHE A 140 11.97 10.30 12.40
CA PHE A 140 11.14 11.44 12.03
C PHE A 140 11.43 12.64 12.96
N MET A 141 11.49 12.42 14.29
CA MET A 141 11.79 13.46 15.26
C MET A 141 13.19 14.05 15.06
N MET A 142 14.20 13.21 14.79
CA MET A 142 15.55 13.67 14.44
C MET A 142 15.54 14.61 13.23
N ALA A 143 14.85 14.19 12.15
CA ALA A 143 14.74 15.01 10.95
C ALA A 143 14.04 16.34 11.23
N TYR A 144 12.94 16.32 11.99
CA TYR A 144 12.19 17.51 12.39
C TYR A 144 13.06 18.50 13.20
N LEU A 145 13.71 18.02 14.25
CA LEU A 145 14.57 18.85 15.12
C LEU A 145 15.74 19.47 14.31
N LYS A 146 16.33 18.68 13.40
CA LYS A 146 17.40 19.16 12.52
C LYS A 146 16.92 20.26 11.57
N VAL A 147 15.76 20.07 10.91
CA VAL A 147 15.18 21.09 10.00
C VAL A 147 14.83 22.37 10.74
N LYS A 148 14.38 22.27 12.01
CA LYS A 148 14.08 23.42 12.87
C LYS A 148 15.31 24.07 13.50
N GLY A 149 16.52 23.51 13.32
CA GLY A 149 17.75 24.01 13.93
C GLY A 149 17.78 23.85 15.46
N ILE A 150 16.96 22.96 16.02
CA ILE A 150 16.87 22.72 17.46
C ILE A 150 17.97 21.75 17.88
N LYS A 151 18.81 22.15 18.84
CA LYS A 151 19.84 21.27 19.41
C LYS A 151 19.22 20.23 20.31
N TYR A 152 19.67 18.99 20.18
CA TYR A 152 19.18 17.88 21.01
C TYR A 152 20.28 16.89 21.33
N GLU A 153 20.11 16.17 22.43
CA GLU A 153 20.87 14.97 22.78
C GLU A 153 19.98 13.74 22.58
N TYR A 154 20.44 12.78 21.79
CA TYR A 154 19.72 11.56 21.49
C TYR A 154 20.05 10.46 22.50
N GLN A 155 19.03 9.72 22.94
CA GLN A 155 19.12 8.64 23.95
C GLN A 155 19.78 9.11 25.25
N LYS A 156 19.29 10.23 25.79
CA LYS A 156 19.82 10.84 27.00
C LYS A 156 19.56 10.00 28.23
N ILE A 157 20.61 9.81 29.04
CA ILE A 157 20.54 9.27 30.40
C ILE A 157 20.96 10.37 31.36
N PHE A 158 20.11 10.67 32.35
CA PHE A 158 20.43 11.61 33.40
C PHE A 158 21.11 10.93 34.58
N LYS A 159 22.04 11.60 35.26
CA LYS A 159 22.76 11.04 36.41
C LYS A 159 21.85 10.60 37.55
N ASP A 160 20.76 11.34 37.74
CA ASP A 160 19.78 11.06 38.80
C ASP A 160 18.77 9.96 38.40
N LEU A 161 18.77 9.54 37.14
CA LEU A 161 17.92 8.49 36.59
C LEU A 161 18.72 7.53 35.73
N PRO A 162 19.72 6.83 36.28
CA PRO A 162 20.68 6.05 35.49
C PRO A 162 20.06 4.84 34.77
N ASN A 163 18.90 4.38 35.20
CA ASN A 163 18.19 3.25 34.60
C ASN A 163 17.14 3.67 33.56
N ARG A 164 17.05 4.96 33.29
CA ARG A 164 16.08 5.49 32.33
C ARG A 164 16.78 6.20 31.18
N ARG A 165 16.47 5.78 29.97
CA ARG A 165 16.96 6.37 28.72
C ARG A 165 15.81 7.05 28.01
N PHE A 166 15.96 8.31 27.71
CA PHE A 166 14.98 9.14 27.02
C PHE A 166 15.35 9.32 25.56
N ASP A 167 14.39 9.30 24.64
CA ASP A 167 14.66 9.38 23.21
C ASP A 167 15.39 10.66 22.83
N PHE A 168 14.90 11.80 23.32
CA PHE A 168 15.53 13.12 23.06
C PHE A 168 15.48 14.01 24.30
N TYR A 169 16.53 14.79 24.47
CA TYR A 169 16.63 15.87 25.44
C TYR A 169 17.00 17.16 24.73
N LEU A 170 16.25 18.25 24.96
CA LEU A 170 16.50 19.58 24.42
C LEU A 170 17.15 20.45 25.50
N PRO A 171 18.49 20.64 25.50
CA PRO A 171 19.19 21.32 26.60
C PRO A 171 18.77 22.78 26.78
N GLU A 172 18.52 23.49 25.68
CA GLU A 172 18.15 24.92 25.72
C GLU A 172 16.78 25.17 26.33
N SER A 173 15.87 24.21 26.24
CA SER A 173 14.50 24.31 26.75
C SER A 173 14.26 23.46 28.00
N ASN A 174 15.22 22.62 28.39
CA ASN A 174 15.11 21.61 29.45
C ASN A 174 13.90 20.67 29.25
N ILE A 175 13.68 20.21 28.01
CA ILE A 175 12.54 19.35 27.62
C ILE A 175 13.04 17.97 27.26
N VAL A 176 12.34 16.96 27.75
CA VAL A 176 12.48 15.56 27.32
C VAL A 176 11.37 15.21 26.32
N ILE A 177 11.71 14.52 25.25
CA ILE A 177 10.76 14.00 24.26
C ILE A 177 10.90 12.48 24.20
N GLU A 178 9.78 11.78 24.31
CA GLU A 178 9.63 10.35 24.08
C GLU A 178 8.77 10.15 22.84
N THR A 179 9.21 9.29 21.94
CA THR A 179 8.50 9.00 20.69
C THR A 179 7.78 7.66 20.80
N HIS A 180 6.47 7.68 20.61
CA HIS A 180 5.66 6.49 20.71
C HIS A 180 5.13 6.06 19.34
N GLY A 181 5.20 4.77 19.07
CA GLY A 181 4.55 4.17 17.90
C GLY A 181 3.03 4.07 18.09
N LYS A 182 2.30 3.89 16.99
CA LYS A 182 0.84 3.77 16.96
C LYS A 182 0.28 2.72 17.93
N GLN A 183 1.03 1.65 18.19
CA GLN A 183 0.68 0.57 19.12
C GLN A 183 0.45 1.04 20.57
N HIS A 184 0.95 2.21 20.96
CA HIS A 184 0.75 2.77 22.29
C HIS A 184 -0.60 3.48 22.44
N TYR A 185 -1.26 3.81 21.32
CA TYR A 185 -2.51 4.58 21.30
C TYR A 185 -3.71 3.75 20.80
N GLU A 186 -3.47 2.64 20.08
CA GLU A 186 -4.52 1.77 19.57
C GLU A 186 -4.46 0.40 20.26
N LYS A 187 -5.57 -0.03 20.86
CA LYS A 187 -5.75 -1.42 21.31
C LYS A 187 -5.79 -2.32 20.07
N SER A 188 -4.67 -2.92 19.72
CA SER A 188 -4.67 -4.00 18.74
C SER A 188 -5.19 -5.28 19.40
N ILE A 189 -6.15 -5.93 18.76
CA ILE A 189 -6.63 -7.25 19.19
C ILE A 189 -5.43 -8.21 19.15
N GLY A 190 -4.93 -8.63 20.32
CA GLY A 190 -3.83 -9.59 20.45
C GLY A 190 -2.54 -9.10 21.13
N TYR A 191 -2.40 -7.82 21.45
CA TYR A 191 -1.25 -7.32 22.22
C TYR A 191 -1.56 -7.34 23.73
N LYS A 192 -0.90 -8.26 24.47
CA LYS A 192 -0.91 -8.28 25.95
C LYS A 192 0.16 -7.32 26.48
N GLY A 193 -0.03 -6.04 26.30
CA GLY A 193 0.78 -5.01 26.93
C GLY A 193 -0.12 -4.15 27.81
N ASP A 194 0.25 -3.99 29.07
CA ASP A 194 -0.46 -3.10 30.01
C ASP A 194 -0.53 -1.68 29.47
N VAL A 195 -1.75 -1.24 29.16
CA VAL A 195 -2.04 0.18 29.00
C VAL A 195 -2.19 0.73 30.43
N THR A 196 -1.09 1.03 31.07
CA THR A 196 -1.13 1.85 32.29
C THR A 196 -1.53 3.25 31.89
N ASN A 197 -2.68 3.65 32.40
CA ASN A 197 -3.19 5.01 32.30
C ASN A 197 -2.13 6.01 32.80
N ALA A 198 -1.77 6.97 31.96
CA ALA A 198 -1.18 8.23 32.38
C ALA A 198 -2.27 9.29 32.41
#